data_2e6965902af3542141a7f11dd5907132
#
_entry.id   2e6965902af3542141a7f11dd5907132
#
_cell.length_a   1.000
_cell.length_b   1.000
_cell.length_c   1.000
_cell.angle_alpha   90.00
_cell.angle_beta   90.00
_cell.angle_gamma   90.00
#
_symmetry.space_group_name_H-M   'P 1'
#
loop_
_entity.id
_entity.type
_entity.pdbx_description
1 polymer ?
#
loop_
_entity_poly.entity_id
_entity_poly.type
_entity_poly.pdbx_seq_one_letter_code
_entity_poly.pdbx_strand_id
1 'polypeptide(L)'
;MSETNHATERDEKAPDPDSDAGPGGETHGDGLARDARTLRVTVESVDDFFDRAGSKLERLERGEGDTLPREKRLSFTTVEQLFSAFTPKWIELVDTVLRTRPESISALAETAGRAIGDVHDDLHTLADENVVRFEREGRRMRPIVPYDHVELEVSLPRADDPV
;
A
#
# COMPACT_ATOMS: atom_id res chain seq x y z
N MET A 1 -70.80 38.84 -14.74
CA MET A 1 -70.59 37.48 -15.13
C MET A 1 -69.33 36.96 -14.47
N SER A 2 -69.59 36.11 -13.60
CA SER A 2 -68.78 35.51 -12.59
C SER A 2 -67.64 34.72 -13.14
N GLU A 3 -66.42 34.84 -12.59
CA GLU A 3 -65.49 33.73 -12.60
C GLU A 3 -64.55 33.83 -11.39
N THR A 4 -64.83 32.90 -10.51
CA THR A 4 -64.13 32.63 -9.28
C THR A 4 -62.86 31.86 -9.61
N ASN A 5 -61.67 32.39 -9.38
CA ASN A 5 -60.44 31.66 -9.49
C ASN A 5 -59.97 31.23 -8.11
N HIS A 6 -60.07 29.95 -7.87
CA HIS A 6 -59.64 29.31 -6.64
C HIS A 6 -58.17 28.92 -6.78
N ALA A 7 -57.27 29.71 -6.22
CA ALA A 7 -55.85 29.36 -6.13
C ALA A 7 -55.65 28.40 -4.97
N THR A 8 -55.24 27.20 -5.33
CA THR A 8 -54.81 26.17 -4.37
C THR A 8 -53.38 26.50 -3.92
N GLU A 9 -53.25 26.98 -2.71
CA GLU A 9 -51.95 27.07 -2.02
C GLU A 9 -51.44 25.66 -1.75
N ARG A 10 -50.32 25.32 -2.39
CA ARG A 10 -49.53 24.19 -2.01
C ARG A 10 -48.57 24.64 -0.94
N ASP A 11 -48.80 24.13 0.24
CA ASP A 11 -47.93 24.18 1.39
C ASP A 11 -46.62 23.43 1.06
N GLU A 12 -45.60 24.17 0.68
CA GLU A 12 -44.28 23.66 0.42
C GLU A 12 -43.54 23.66 1.73
N LYS A 13 -43.62 22.54 2.43
CA LYS A 13 -42.87 22.28 3.67
C LYS A 13 -41.38 22.21 3.33
N ALA A 14 -40.63 23.23 3.70
CA ALA A 14 -39.18 23.24 3.65
C ALA A 14 -38.61 22.10 4.51
N PRO A 15 -37.58 21.40 4.04
CA PRO A 15 -36.91 20.38 4.84
C PRO A 15 -36.12 21.03 5.98
N ASP A 16 -36.27 20.46 7.15
CA ASP A 16 -35.56 20.86 8.37
C ASP A 16 -34.04 20.75 8.19
N PRO A 17 -33.25 21.76 8.59
CA PRO A 17 -31.81 21.79 8.45
C PRO A 17 -31.03 21.07 9.56
N ASP A 18 -31.68 20.22 10.36
CA ASP A 18 -31.05 19.48 11.45
C ASP A 18 -30.99 17.96 11.17
N SER A 19 -30.40 17.60 10.05
CA SER A 19 -29.80 16.27 9.94
C SER A 19 -28.33 16.40 10.30
N ASP A 20 -28.08 16.34 11.58
CA ASP A 20 -26.76 16.10 12.16
C ASP A 20 -26.20 14.78 11.60
N ALA A 21 -25.51 14.89 10.48
CA ALA A 21 -24.64 13.84 10.02
C ALA A 21 -23.39 13.88 10.89
N GLY A 22 -23.44 13.13 11.98
CA GLY A 22 -22.28 12.85 12.78
C GLY A 22 -21.12 12.40 11.90
N PRO A 23 -19.87 12.73 12.24
CA PRO A 23 -18.72 12.27 11.48
C PRO A 23 -18.69 10.74 11.55
N GLY A 24 -19.14 10.12 10.47
CA GLY A 24 -18.95 8.72 10.24
C GLY A 24 -17.45 8.46 10.31
N GLY A 25 -17.03 7.78 11.35
CA GLY A 25 -15.68 7.29 11.46
C GLY A 25 -15.37 6.52 10.20
N GLU A 26 -14.52 7.09 9.36
CA GLU A 26 -13.92 6.39 8.26
C GLU A 26 -13.06 5.31 8.88
N THR A 27 -13.62 4.13 9.00
CA THR A 27 -12.87 2.91 9.22
C THR A 27 -12.00 2.71 7.98
N HIS A 28 -10.82 3.32 8.01
CA HIS A 28 -9.73 2.94 7.13
C HIS A 28 -9.38 1.50 7.45
N GLY A 29 -9.80 0.60 6.60
CA GLY A 29 -9.23 -0.70 6.61
C GLY A 29 -10.17 -1.87 6.56
N ASP A 30 -11.03 -1.99 5.59
CA ASP A 30 -11.51 -3.33 5.25
C ASP A 30 -12.13 -3.44 3.86
N GLY A 31 -11.50 -2.81 2.90
CA GLY A 31 -11.91 -2.87 1.49
C GLY A 31 -10.82 -3.38 0.56
N LEU A 32 -9.76 -3.99 1.09
CA LEU A 32 -8.77 -4.63 0.23
C LEU A 32 -9.45 -5.79 -0.49
N ALA A 33 -9.59 -5.65 -1.78
CA ALA A 33 -10.12 -6.71 -2.63
C ALA A 33 -9.45 -8.03 -2.22
N ARG A 34 -10.24 -9.09 -2.04
CA ARG A 34 -9.76 -10.38 -1.51
C ARG A 34 -8.61 -11.03 -2.29
N ASP A 35 -8.23 -10.43 -3.41
CA ASP A 35 -7.14 -10.86 -4.29
C ASP A 35 -5.95 -9.89 -4.34
N ALA A 36 -5.96 -8.80 -3.56
CA ALA A 36 -4.89 -7.83 -3.55
C ALA A 36 -3.57 -8.43 -3.04
N ARG A 37 -2.48 -8.15 -3.73
CA ARG A 37 -1.13 -8.56 -3.31
C ARG A 37 -0.55 -7.49 -2.41
N THR A 38 -0.10 -7.89 -1.24
CA THR A 38 0.52 -6.98 -0.27
C THR A 38 1.99 -7.31 -0.07
N LEU A 39 2.85 -6.32 -0.14
CA LEU A 39 4.20 -6.40 0.38
C LEU A 39 4.20 -5.83 1.79
N ARG A 40 4.48 -6.70 2.77
CA ARG A 40 4.64 -6.28 4.16
C ARG A 40 6.11 -6.20 4.52
N VAL A 41 6.53 -5.02 4.93
CA VAL A 41 7.90 -4.73 5.38
C VAL A 41 7.86 -4.57 6.88
N THR A 42 8.59 -5.41 7.61
CA THR A 42 8.52 -5.46 9.07
C THR A 42 9.91 -5.42 9.69
N VAL A 43 9.96 -4.94 10.93
CA VAL A 43 11.10 -5.17 11.81
C VAL A 43 10.69 -6.23 12.82
N GLU A 44 11.41 -7.34 12.84
CA GLU A 44 11.14 -8.45 13.74
C GLU A 44 12.45 -8.99 14.35
N SER A 45 12.35 -9.57 15.51
CA SER A 45 13.52 -10.21 16.13
C SER A 45 13.94 -11.45 15.34
N VAL A 46 15.19 -11.88 15.52
CA VAL A 46 15.70 -13.11 14.89
C VAL A 46 14.90 -14.32 15.37
N ASP A 47 14.49 -14.33 16.62
CA ASP A 47 13.70 -15.43 17.20
C ASP A 47 12.30 -15.50 16.56
N ASP A 48 11.61 -14.37 16.43
CA ASP A 48 10.30 -14.27 15.76
C ASP A 48 10.39 -14.71 14.29
N PHE A 49 11.49 -14.36 13.63
CA PHE A 49 11.74 -14.81 12.27
C PHE A 49 11.83 -16.33 12.18
N PHE A 50 12.62 -16.97 13.05
CA PHE A 50 12.78 -18.42 13.04
C PHE A 50 11.49 -19.14 13.45
N ASP A 51 10.77 -18.66 14.44
CA ASP A 51 9.49 -19.23 14.87
C ASP A 51 8.46 -19.20 13.74
N ARG A 52 8.38 -18.08 13.03
CA ARG A 52 7.50 -17.97 11.88
C ARG A 52 7.93 -18.84 10.70
N ALA A 53 9.23 -18.91 10.42
CA ALA A 53 9.78 -19.77 9.37
C ALA A 53 9.52 -21.25 9.67
N GLY A 54 9.70 -21.68 10.93
CA GLY A 54 9.38 -23.03 11.40
C GLY A 54 7.90 -23.35 11.24
N SER A 55 7.02 -22.48 11.70
CA SER A 55 5.56 -22.64 11.56
C SER A 55 5.13 -22.74 10.10
N LYS A 56 5.78 -21.98 9.22
CA LYS A 56 5.50 -22.05 7.77
C LYS A 56 5.92 -23.40 7.18
N LEU A 57 7.10 -23.90 7.58
CA LEU A 57 7.59 -25.20 7.12
C LEU A 57 6.67 -26.35 7.56
N GLU A 58 6.25 -26.35 8.82
CA GLU A 58 5.29 -27.34 9.34
C GLU A 58 3.96 -27.34 8.58
N ARG A 59 3.46 -26.17 8.19
CA ARG A 59 2.25 -26.06 7.37
C ARG A 59 2.44 -26.62 5.97
N LEU A 60 3.61 -26.40 5.37
CA LEU A 60 3.95 -26.96 4.06
C LEU A 60 4.05 -28.49 4.12
N GLU A 61 4.66 -29.04 5.19
CA GLU A 61 4.76 -30.49 5.40
C GLU A 61 3.40 -31.15 5.59
N ARG A 62 2.41 -30.43 6.17
CA ARG A 62 1.02 -30.90 6.27
C ARG A 62 0.21 -30.78 4.98
N GLY A 63 0.83 -30.29 3.90
CA GLY A 63 0.13 -30.09 2.63
C GLY A 63 -0.81 -28.89 2.62
N GLU A 64 -0.70 -28.00 3.61
CA GLU A 64 -1.50 -26.77 3.71
C GLU A 64 -0.90 -25.61 2.90
N GLY A 65 0.15 -25.88 2.14
CA GLY A 65 0.84 -24.93 1.29
C GLY A 65 0.21 -24.88 -0.09
N ASP A 66 -0.88 -24.19 -0.25
CA ASP A 66 -1.35 -23.87 -1.58
C ASP A 66 -1.69 -22.42 -1.74
N THR A 67 -1.46 -22.00 -2.98
CA THR A 67 -1.59 -20.65 -3.52
C THR A 67 -0.39 -19.76 -3.27
N LEU A 68 0.04 -19.10 -4.34
CA LEU A 68 1.03 -18.02 -4.31
C LEU A 68 0.68 -17.09 -3.15
N PRO A 69 1.61 -16.86 -2.21
CA PRO A 69 1.28 -16.08 -1.04
C PRO A 69 0.82 -14.68 -1.49
N ARG A 70 -0.40 -14.31 -1.13
CA ARG A 70 -0.97 -12.99 -1.40
C ARG A 70 -0.19 -11.90 -0.66
N GLU A 71 0.51 -12.30 0.38
CA GLU A 71 1.39 -11.46 1.17
C GLU A 71 2.84 -11.90 0.98
N LYS A 72 3.66 -11.00 0.47
CA LYS A 72 5.10 -11.13 0.53
C LYS A 72 5.59 -10.33 1.73
N ARG A 73 6.47 -10.95 2.51
CA ARG A 73 7.07 -10.30 3.68
C ARG A 73 8.54 -10.06 3.45
N LEU A 74 8.99 -8.88 3.81
CA LEU A 74 10.37 -8.48 3.86
C LEU A 74 10.68 -8.06 5.30
N SER A 75 11.57 -8.79 5.96
CA SER A 75 11.85 -8.62 7.38
C SER A 75 13.25 -8.10 7.59
N PHE A 76 13.36 -7.13 8.48
CA PHE A 76 14.62 -6.58 8.97
C PHE A 76 14.77 -6.88 10.45
N THR A 77 15.99 -7.04 10.93
CA THR A 77 16.24 -7.35 12.34
C THR A 77 16.37 -6.10 13.19
N THR A 78 16.61 -4.96 12.58
CA THR A 78 16.68 -3.67 13.26
C THR A 78 15.98 -2.57 12.48
N VAL A 79 15.52 -1.54 13.22
CA VAL A 79 14.93 -0.33 12.64
C VAL A 79 15.95 0.41 11.75
N GLU A 80 17.21 0.38 12.13
CA GLU A 80 18.31 0.99 11.36
C GLU A 80 18.48 0.32 9.99
N GLN A 81 18.44 -1.02 9.95
CA GLN A 81 18.48 -1.77 8.69
C GLN A 81 17.26 -1.45 7.81
N LEU A 82 16.08 -1.39 8.40
CA LEU A 82 14.88 -1.01 7.66
C LEU A 82 15.05 0.36 7.01
N PHE A 83 15.42 1.39 7.76
CA PHE A 83 15.55 2.74 7.21
C PHE A 83 16.77 2.94 6.31
N SER A 84 17.77 2.09 6.42
CA SER A 84 18.88 2.05 5.46
C SER A 84 18.46 1.47 4.12
N ALA A 85 17.58 0.48 4.14
CA ALA A 85 17.04 -0.17 2.95
C ALA A 85 15.83 0.59 2.37
N PHE A 86 14.96 1.12 3.23
CA PHE A 86 13.77 1.88 2.84
C PHE A 86 13.92 3.36 3.22
N THR A 87 14.70 4.07 2.44
CA THR A 87 14.83 5.53 2.61
C THR A 87 13.53 6.24 2.21
N PRO A 88 13.26 7.44 2.72
CA PRO A 88 12.11 8.24 2.28
C PRO A 88 12.06 8.41 0.76
N LYS A 89 13.21 8.54 0.09
CA LYS A 89 13.30 8.64 -1.38
C LYS A 89 12.80 7.38 -2.08
N TRP A 90 13.06 6.21 -1.51
CA TRP A 90 12.57 4.95 -2.05
C TRP A 90 11.06 4.80 -1.86
N ILE A 91 10.57 5.20 -0.69
CA ILE A 91 9.12 5.20 -0.42
C ILE A 91 8.39 6.11 -1.41
N GLU A 92 8.88 7.32 -1.64
CA GLU A 92 8.33 8.24 -2.65
C GLU A 92 8.38 7.64 -4.06
N LEU A 93 9.47 6.95 -4.40
CA LEU A 93 9.63 6.33 -5.70
C LEU A 93 8.62 5.19 -5.91
N VAL A 94 8.47 4.32 -4.92
CA VAL A 94 7.48 3.23 -4.92
C VAL A 94 6.05 3.77 -5.01
N ASP A 95 5.72 4.79 -4.22
CA ASP A 95 4.42 5.46 -4.26
C ASP A 95 4.15 6.07 -5.64
N THR A 96 5.15 6.72 -6.23
CA THR A 96 5.02 7.30 -7.57
C THR A 96 4.78 6.21 -8.63
N VAL A 97 5.48 5.08 -8.57
CA VAL A 97 5.26 3.95 -9.48
C VAL A 97 3.84 3.39 -9.33
N LEU A 98 3.37 3.21 -8.10
CA LEU A 98 2.03 2.69 -7.83
C LEU A 98 0.93 3.62 -8.36
N ARG A 99 1.10 4.93 -8.19
CA ARG A 99 0.09 5.93 -8.58
C ARG A 99 0.09 6.23 -10.07
N THR A 100 1.27 6.37 -10.67
CA THR A 100 1.39 6.90 -12.04
C THR A 100 1.58 5.82 -13.10
N ARG A 101 2.03 4.62 -12.69
CA ARG A 101 2.34 3.52 -13.59
C ARG A 101 3.19 3.97 -14.79
N PRO A 102 4.38 4.50 -14.55
CA PRO A 102 5.20 5.13 -15.58
C PRO A 102 5.57 4.14 -16.69
N GLU A 103 5.64 4.63 -17.92
CA GLU A 103 5.98 3.82 -19.09
C GLU A 103 7.48 3.50 -19.20
N SER A 104 8.31 4.24 -18.48
CA SER A 104 9.77 4.10 -18.52
C SER A 104 10.42 4.67 -17.28
N ILE A 105 11.70 4.32 -17.07
CA ILE A 105 12.52 4.91 -16.00
C ILE A 105 12.66 6.43 -16.20
N SER A 106 12.79 6.89 -17.46
CA SER A 106 12.88 8.32 -17.77
C SER A 106 11.60 9.06 -17.38
N ALA A 107 10.43 8.51 -17.69
CA ALA A 107 9.14 9.09 -17.31
C ALA A 107 8.98 9.16 -15.79
N LEU A 108 9.43 8.13 -15.08
CA LEU A 108 9.42 8.11 -13.62
C LEU A 108 10.34 9.18 -13.05
N ALA A 109 11.56 9.31 -13.58
CA ALA A 109 12.52 10.32 -13.13
C ALA A 109 12.00 11.74 -13.33
N GLU A 110 11.35 12.01 -14.45
CA GLU A 110 10.70 13.28 -14.74
C GLU A 110 9.57 13.57 -13.75
N THR A 111 8.69 12.59 -13.50
CA THR A 111 7.59 12.72 -12.55
C THR A 111 8.09 12.93 -11.12
N ALA A 112 9.14 12.23 -10.72
CA ALA A 112 9.75 12.35 -9.40
C ALA A 112 10.63 13.61 -9.25
N GLY A 113 10.91 14.33 -10.33
CA GLY A 113 11.80 15.51 -10.32
C GLY A 113 13.23 15.17 -9.94
N ARG A 114 13.72 13.99 -10.33
CA ARG A 114 15.05 13.46 -9.96
C ARG A 114 15.89 13.15 -11.20
N ALA A 115 17.21 13.11 -11.02
CA ALA A 115 18.11 12.68 -12.07
C ALA A 115 17.83 11.21 -12.47
N ILE A 116 17.83 10.91 -13.76
CA ILE A 116 17.54 9.56 -14.26
C ILE A 116 18.54 8.52 -13.74
N GLY A 117 19.81 8.87 -13.57
CA GLY A 117 20.84 7.98 -13.02
C GLY A 117 20.53 7.57 -11.59
N ASP A 118 20.15 8.52 -10.74
CA ASP A 118 19.79 8.25 -9.34
C ASP A 118 18.56 7.36 -9.24
N VAL A 119 17.54 7.63 -10.06
CA VAL A 119 16.31 6.81 -10.11
C VAL A 119 16.61 5.40 -10.62
N HIS A 120 17.46 5.28 -11.61
CA HIS A 120 17.90 3.99 -12.15
C HIS A 120 18.58 3.15 -11.06
N ASP A 121 19.54 3.71 -10.32
CA ASP A 121 20.27 3.01 -9.28
C ASP A 121 19.36 2.60 -8.11
N ASP A 122 18.49 3.50 -7.68
CA ASP A 122 17.49 3.22 -6.63
C ASP A 122 16.53 2.09 -7.07
N LEU A 123 16.05 2.11 -8.31
CA LEU A 123 15.17 1.07 -8.85
C LEU A 123 15.86 -0.29 -8.93
N HIS A 124 17.14 -0.34 -9.29
CA HIS A 124 17.89 -1.59 -9.30
C HIS A 124 18.06 -2.16 -7.90
N THR A 125 18.35 -1.33 -6.92
CA THR A 125 18.41 -1.77 -5.52
C THR A 125 17.06 -2.28 -5.02
N LEU A 126 15.97 -1.59 -5.35
CA LEU A 126 14.61 -2.05 -5.03
C LEU A 126 14.24 -3.34 -5.77
N ALA A 127 14.79 -3.58 -6.96
CA ALA A 127 14.58 -4.81 -7.70
C ALA A 127 15.34 -5.99 -7.08
N ASP A 128 16.53 -5.78 -6.55
CA ASP A 128 17.31 -6.79 -5.82
C ASP A 128 16.55 -7.27 -4.57
N GLU A 129 15.82 -6.36 -3.92
CA GLU A 129 14.93 -6.67 -2.80
C GLU A 129 13.56 -7.22 -3.26
N ASN A 130 13.32 -7.35 -4.54
CA ASN A 130 12.07 -7.76 -5.14
C ASN A 130 10.86 -6.85 -4.81
N VAL A 131 11.10 -5.60 -4.52
CA VAL A 131 10.06 -4.57 -4.34
C VAL A 131 9.58 -4.04 -5.68
N VAL A 132 10.51 -3.91 -6.63
CA VAL A 132 10.26 -3.48 -8.01
C VAL A 132 10.60 -4.61 -8.96
N ARG A 133 9.94 -4.64 -10.08
CA ARG A 133 10.25 -5.50 -11.23
C ARG A 133 10.30 -4.66 -12.49
N PHE A 134 11.12 -5.06 -13.45
CA PHE A 134 11.16 -4.41 -14.75
C PHE A 134 10.43 -5.23 -15.80
N GLU A 135 9.57 -4.59 -16.54
CA GLU A 135 9.01 -5.13 -17.78
C GLU A 135 9.65 -4.43 -18.96
N ARG A 136 10.09 -5.23 -19.91
CA ARG A 136 10.68 -4.70 -21.14
C ARG A 136 9.61 -4.60 -22.22
N GLU A 137 9.42 -3.39 -22.73
CA GLU A 137 8.52 -3.10 -23.83
C GLU A 137 9.32 -2.44 -24.97
N GLY A 138 9.77 -3.26 -25.92
CA GLY A 138 10.70 -2.82 -26.95
C GLY A 138 12.06 -2.39 -26.36
N ARG A 139 12.42 -1.12 -26.54
CA ARG A 139 13.65 -0.53 -25.97
C ARG A 139 13.43 0.11 -24.60
N ARG A 140 12.19 0.19 -24.14
CA ARG A 140 11.82 0.81 -22.87
C ARG A 140 11.84 -0.22 -21.76
N MET A 141 12.34 0.16 -20.60
CA MET A 141 12.21 -0.57 -19.35
C MET A 141 11.18 0.13 -18.48
N ARG A 142 10.10 -0.56 -18.23
CA ARG A 142 9.02 -0.09 -17.38
C ARG A 142 9.19 -0.63 -15.97
N PRO A 143 9.33 0.24 -14.96
CA PRO A 143 9.33 -0.21 -13.57
C PRO A 143 7.92 -0.51 -13.11
N ILE A 144 7.76 -1.62 -12.40
CA ILE A 144 6.48 -2.08 -11.86
C ILE A 144 6.69 -2.48 -10.41
N VAL A 145 5.79 -2.05 -9.55
CA VAL A 145 5.62 -2.61 -8.21
C VAL A 145 4.56 -3.69 -8.32
N PRO A 146 4.92 -4.98 -8.17
CA PRO A 146 4.01 -6.10 -8.41
C PRO A 146 3.06 -6.35 -7.22
N TYR A 147 2.78 -5.32 -6.44
CA TYR A 147 1.91 -5.33 -5.27
C TYR A 147 0.89 -4.21 -5.40
N ASP A 148 -0.30 -4.45 -4.86
CA ASP A 148 -1.34 -3.42 -4.80
C ASP A 148 -1.14 -2.50 -3.59
N HIS A 149 -0.48 -3.03 -2.55
CA HIS A 149 -0.16 -2.32 -1.32
C HIS A 149 1.25 -2.64 -0.84
N VAL A 150 1.89 -1.65 -0.24
CA VAL A 150 3.14 -1.79 0.50
C VAL A 150 2.89 -1.27 1.90
N GLU A 151 3.02 -2.14 2.89
CA GLU A 151 2.82 -1.82 4.30
C GLU A 151 4.17 -1.85 5.02
N LEU A 152 4.47 -0.77 5.76
CA LEU A 152 5.63 -0.73 6.65
C LEU A 152 5.14 -0.82 8.10
N GLU A 153 5.62 -1.81 8.81
CA GLU A 153 5.27 -2.06 10.20
C GLU A 153 6.51 -2.04 11.07
N VAL A 154 6.54 -1.10 12.01
CA VAL A 154 7.63 -0.98 12.99
C VAL A 154 7.01 -1.09 14.38
N SER A 155 7.33 -2.17 15.08
CA SER A 155 6.93 -2.36 16.47
C SER A 155 8.04 -1.87 17.40
N LEU A 156 7.70 -0.92 18.26
CA LEU A 156 8.59 -0.42 19.30
C LEU A 156 8.07 -0.93 20.65
N PRO A 157 8.63 -2.03 21.16
CA PRO A 157 8.16 -2.60 22.41
C PRO A 157 8.47 -1.65 23.58
N ARG A 158 7.58 -1.64 24.56
CA ARG A 158 7.81 -0.94 25.81
C ARG A 158 8.86 -1.71 26.62
N ALA A 159 9.66 -1.00 27.41
CA ALA A 159 10.72 -1.63 28.21
C ALA A 159 10.22 -2.68 29.23
N ASP A 160 8.94 -2.66 29.54
CA ASP A 160 8.29 -3.58 30.50
C ASP A 160 7.59 -4.78 29.82
N ASP A 161 7.60 -4.86 28.50
CA ASP A 161 7.07 -6.04 27.81
C ASP A 161 8.10 -7.17 27.88
N PRO A 162 7.74 -8.33 28.48
CA PRO A 162 8.60 -9.49 28.47
C PRO A 162 8.78 -9.97 27.02
N VAL A 163 10.02 -10.04 26.62
CA VAL A 163 10.42 -10.54 25.29
C VAL A 163 10.26 -12.05 25.26
#